data_d400c508c2da2696996a5ae93b65e5d5
#
_entry.id   d400c508c2da2696996a5ae93b65e5d5
#
_cell.length_a   1.000
_cell.length_b   1.000
_cell.length_c   1.000
_cell.angle_alpha   90.00
_cell.angle_beta   90.00
_cell.angle_gamma   90.00
#
_symmetry.space_group_name_H-M   'P 1'
#
loop_
_entity.id
_entity.type
_entity.pdbx_description
1 polymer ?
#
loop_
_entity_poly.entity_id
_entity_poly.type
_entity_poly.pdbx_seq_one_letter_code
_entity_poly.pdbx_strand_id
1 'polypeptide(L)'
;IAKDFFMKLYNAPIEKIAIENPMPLKVVNLPLKTQVIQPYEYGDPYSKRTYLWLKNLPLLKPTNILNEYQPFINGGGGRLNKKNYKGKKFAGNSKDRSKTFKGIAEAIATQWI
;
A
#
# COMPACT_ATOMS: atom_id res chain seq x y z
N ILE A 1 -2.14 -12.42 -2.64
CA ILE A 1 -2.27 -13.14 -1.37
C ILE A 1 -3.52 -14.01 -1.39
N ALA A 2 -3.39 -15.25 -0.95
CA ALA A 2 -4.53 -16.15 -0.90
C ALA A 2 -5.49 -15.71 0.21
N LYS A 3 -6.79 -15.81 -0.06
CA LYS A 3 -7.80 -15.41 0.90
C LYS A 3 -7.65 -16.14 2.24
N ASP A 4 -7.36 -17.42 2.21
CA ASP A 4 -7.22 -18.22 3.44
C ASP A 4 -6.10 -17.70 4.31
N PHE A 5 -4.97 -17.36 3.70
CA PHE A 5 -3.84 -16.80 4.44
C PHE A 5 -4.19 -15.44 5.03
N PHE A 6 -4.83 -14.58 4.22
CA PHE A 6 -5.29 -13.29 4.70
C PHE A 6 -6.21 -13.44 5.91
N MET A 7 -7.17 -14.34 5.83
CA MET A 7 -8.14 -14.53 6.92
C MET A 7 -7.48 -15.10 8.17
N LYS A 8 -6.44 -15.91 8.01
CA LYS A 8 -5.66 -16.36 9.17
C LYS A 8 -5.00 -15.19 9.89
N LEU A 9 -4.41 -14.28 9.13
CA LEU A 9 -3.81 -13.08 9.72
C LEU A 9 -4.86 -12.18 10.34
N TYR A 10 -5.94 -11.95 9.62
CA TYR A 10 -7.01 -11.06 10.06
C TYR A 10 -7.68 -11.55 11.34
N ASN A 11 -7.81 -12.86 11.50
CA ASN A 11 -8.46 -13.47 12.66
C ASN A 11 -7.47 -13.95 13.73
N ALA A 12 -6.19 -13.64 13.57
CA ALA A 12 -5.19 -14.05 14.55
C ALA A 12 -5.50 -13.46 15.93
N PRO A 13 -5.20 -14.20 17.01
CA PRO A 13 -5.45 -13.72 18.37
C PRO A 13 -4.39 -12.72 18.80
N ILE A 14 -4.28 -11.63 18.05
CA ILE A 14 -3.33 -10.54 18.30
C ILE A 14 -4.15 -9.28 18.49
N GLU A 15 -3.82 -8.51 19.50
CA GLU A 15 -4.62 -7.34 19.87
C GLU A 15 -4.61 -6.27 18.79
N LYS A 16 -3.44 -5.95 18.27
CA LYS A 16 -3.28 -4.90 17.26
C LYS A 16 -2.76 -5.50 15.98
N ILE A 17 -3.47 -5.30 14.90
CA ILE A 17 -3.12 -5.87 13.59
C ILE A 17 -3.24 -4.82 12.51
N ALA A 18 -2.24 -4.77 11.65
CA ALA A 18 -2.28 -4.02 10.40
C ALA A 18 -1.88 -4.95 9.27
N ILE A 19 -2.74 -5.05 8.27
CA ILE A 19 -2.43 -5.83 7.07
C ILE A 19 -2.41 -4.87 5.90
N GLU A 20 -1.33 -4.88 5.15
CA GLU A 20 -1.15 -4.07 3.97
C GLU A 20 -1.20 -4.97 2.73
N ASN A 21 -1.90 -4.52 1.72
CA ASN A 21 -1.95 -5.25 0.46
C ASN A 21 -2.27 -4.28 -0.67
N PRO A 22 -1.71 -4.51 -1.86
CA PRO A 22 -2.17 -3.79 -3.04
C PRO A 22 -3.63 -4.11 -3.30
N MET A 23 -4.28 -3.33 -4.16
CA MET A 23 -5.68 -3.53 -4.49
C MET A 23 -5.95 -5.02 -4.81
N PRO A 24 -6.80 -5.69 -4.04
CA PRO A 24 -7.08 -7.11 -4.28
C PRO A 24 -7.89 -7.31 -5.55
N LEU A 25 -7.81 -8.52 -6.08
CA LEU A 25 -8.64 -8.90 -7.22
C LEU A 25 -10.11 -8.93 -6.79
N LYS A 26 -10.99 -8.53 -7.71
CA LYS A 26 -12.42 -8.46 -7.43
C LYS A 26 -13.03 -9.81 -7.03
N VAL A 27 -12.42 -10.88 -7.49
CA VAL A 27 -12.92 -12.23 -7.21
C VAL A 27 -12.60 -12.69 -5.78
N VAL A 28 -11.76 -11.96 -5.08
CA VAL A 28 -11.38 -12.31 -3.72
C VAL A 28 -12.30 -11.55 -2.76
N ASN A 29 -13.16 -12.30 -2.09
CA ASN A 29 -14.11 -11.71 -1.16
C ASN A 29 -13.45 -11.48 0.19
N LEU A 30 -12.77 -10.35 0.34
CA LEU A 30 -12.12 -9.96 1.58
C LEU A 30 -13.00 -9.00 2.39
N PRO A 31 -12.74 -8.88 3.70
CA PRO A 31 -13.41 -7.84 4.49
C PRO A 31 -13.16 -6.45 3.90
N LEU A 32 -14.02 -5.51 4.25
CA LEU A 32 -13.81 -4.14 3.79
C LEU A 32 -12.51 -3.58 4.35
N LYS A 33 -11.76 -2.92 3.49
CA LYS A 33 -10.54 -2.24 3.93
C LYS A 33 -10.88 -1.12 4.89
N THR A 34 -9.98 -0.86 5.80
CA THR A 34 -10.14 0.25 6.75
C THR A 34 -9.71 1.57 6.12
N GLN A 35 -8.67 1.55 5.30
CA GLN A 35 -8.06 2.76 4.79
C GLN A 35 -7.32 2.48 3.48
N VAL A 36 -7.23 3.50 2.64
CA VAL A 36 -6.37 3.47 1.45
C VAL A 36 -5.30 4.53 1.62
N ILE A 37 -4.05 4.17 1.39
CA ILE A 37 -2.94 5.09 1.46
C ILE A 37 -2.15 5.10 0.17
N GLN A 38 -1.38 6.16 -0.02
CA GLN A 38 -0.51 6.35 -1.16
C GLN A 38 0.88 6.78 -0.68
N PRO A 39 1.96 6.28 -1.28
CA PRO A 39 3.31 6.69 -0.87
C PRO A 39 3.53 8.19 -0.91
N TYR A 40 2.93 8.90 -1.88
CA TYR A 40 3.13 10.34 -1.98
C TYR A 40 2.53 11.12 -0.83
N GLU A 41 1.66 10.51 -0.05
CA GLU A 41 1.11 11.13 1.15
C GLU A 41 2.11 11.09 2.32
N TYR A 42 3.20 10.32 2.15
CA TYR A 42 4.20 10.09 3.20
C TYR A 42 5.61 10.47 2.75
N GLY A 43 5.72 11.26 1.69
CA GLY A 43 7.01 11.80 1.28
C GLY A 43 7.76 11.01 0.22
N ASP A 44 7.23 9.92 -0.26
CA ASP A 44 7.83 9.17 -1.36
C ASP A 44 7.13 9.54 -2.67
N PRO A 45 7.88 9.97 -3.70
CA PRO A 45 7.27 10.55 -4.90
C PRO A 45 6.65 9.52 -5.84
N TYR A 46 5.77 8.68 -5.29
CA TYR A 46 5.12 7.63 -6.07
C TYR A 46 3.66 7.48 -5.69
N SER A 47 2.85 7.04 -6.67
CA SER A 47 1.51 6.58 -6.38
C SER A 47 1.48 5.06 -6.47
N LYS A 48 0.89 4.44 -5.47
CA LYS A 48 0.65 3.00 -5.44
C LYS A 48 -0.51 2.78 -4.47
N ARG A 49 -1.67 2.56 -5.02
CA ARG A 49 -2.86 2.41 -4.19
C ARG A 49 -2.70 1.20 -3.29
N THR A 50 -2.66 1.46 -1.99
CA THR A 50 -2.38 0.45 -0.99
C THR A 50 -3.52 0.39 0.02
N TYR A 51 -4.08 -0.79 0.21
CA TYR A 51 -5.18 -1.00 1.14
C TYR A 51 -4.63 -1.43 2.49
N LEU A 52 -5.23 -0.88 3.55
CA LEU A 52 -4.91 -1.25 4.92
C LEU A 52 -6.15 -1.83 5.60
N TRP A 53 -5.97 -2.93 6.28
CA TRP A 53 -6.95 -3.51 7.20
C TRP A 53 -6.38 -3.38 8.61
N LEU A 54 -7.08 -2.62 9.45
CA LEU A 54 -6.58 -2.27 10.79
C LEU A 54 -7.49 -2.85 11.88
N LYS A 55 -6.87 -3.34 12.93
CA LYS A 55 -7.58 -3.74 14.15
C LYS A 55 -6.95 -3.03 15.33
N ASN A 56 -7.75 -2.29 16.07
CA ASN A 56 -7.32 -1.59 17.28
C ASN A 56 -6.15 -0.63 17.04
N LEU A 57 -6.07 -0.09 15.84
CA LEU A 57 -5.06 0.91 15.48
C LEU A 57 -5.77 2.13 14.90
N PRO A 58 -5.29 3.34 15.18
CA PRO A 58 -5.85 4.54 14.57
C PRO A 58 -5.49 4.58 13.08
N LEU A 59 -6.26 5.33 12.31
CA LEU A 59 -5.92 5.55 10.92
C LEU A 59 -4.54 6.18 10.80
N LEU A 60 -3.79 5.75 9.81
CA LEU A 60 -2.47 6.32 9.56
C LEU A 60 -2.62 7.70 8.94
N LYS A 61 -2.08 8.72 9.58
CA LYS A 61 -2.19 10.09 9.11
C LYS A 61 -1.09 10.41 8.12
N PRO A 62 -1.42 11.12 7.03
CA PRO A 62 -0.39 11.59 6.10
C PRO A 62 0.63 12.47 6.82
N THR A 63 1.89 12.34 6.42
CA THR A 63 2.98 13.08 7.05
C THR A 63 3.60 14.13 6.14
N ASN A 64 3.59 13.90 4.82
CA ASN A 64 4.21 14.80 3.86
C ASN A 64 3.60 14.57 2.49
N ILE A 65 2.53 15.29 2.21
CA ILE A 65 1.79 15.12 0.95
C ILE A 65 2.54 15.84 -0.17
N LEU A 66 3.08 15.07 -1.10
CA LEU A 66 3.80 15.61 -2.24
C LEU A 66 2.83 16.00 -3.35
N ASN A 67 3.13 17.10 -4.04
CA ASN A 67 2.34 17.54 -5.18
C ASN A 67 2.79 16.90 -6.50
N GLU A 68 4.01 16.42 -6.53
CA GLU A 68 4.57 15.78 -7.72
C GLU A 68 4.97 14.36 -7.41
N TYR A 69 4.48 13.44 -8.17
CA TYR A 69 4.75 12.02 -8.00
C TYR A 69 4.45 11.29 -9.29
N GLN A 70 4.93 10.07 -9.40
CA GLN A 70 4.71 9.24 -10.58
C GLN A 70 4.23 7.86 -10.16
N PRO A 71 3.52 7.16 -11.04
CA PRO A 71 3.04 5.82 -10.72
C PRO A 71 4.19 4.88 -10.42
N PHE A 72 4.02 4.08 -9.37
CA PHE A 72 4.93 2.98 -9.09
C PHE A 72 4.49 1.80 -9.94
N ILE A 73 5.29 1.44 -10.95
CA ILE A 73 4.89 0.48 -11.95
C ILE A 73 4.93 -0.94 -11.44
N ASN A 74 3.78 -1.58 -11.44
CA ASN A 74 3.69 -3.02 -11.31
C ASN A 74 3.87 -3.62 -12.70
N GLY A 75 4.83 -4.49 -12.84
CA GLY A 75 5.05 -5.12 -14.14
C GLY A 75 3.75 -5.62 -14.76
N GLY A 76 3.32 -5.02 -15.82
CA GLY A 76 2.28 -5.49 -16.67
C GLY A 76 0.85 -5.14 -16.31
N GLY A 77 0.58 -4.64 -15.14
CA GLY A 77 -0.81 -4.41 -14.76
C GLY A 77 -1.30 -3.00 -15.02
N GLY A 78 -0.40 -2.13 -15.22
CA GLY A 78 -0.78 -0.73 -15.17
C GLY A 78 -1.31 -0.20 -16.47
N ARG A 79 -2.47 0.37 -16.38
CA ARG A 79 -2.94 1.27 -17.42
C ARG A 79 -2.22 2.58 -17.26
N LEU A 80 -0.93 2.55 -17.50
CA LEU A 80 -0.18 3.77 -17.43
C LEU A 80 -0.54 4.62 -18.63
N ASN A 81 -0.95 5.83 -18.37
CA ASN A 81 -1.04 6.81 -19.42
C ASN A 81 0.39 7.21 -19.79
N LYS A 82 0.93 6.50 -20.77
CA LYS A 82 2.31 6.71 -21.19
C LYS A 82 2.58 8.13 -21.66
N LYS A 83 1.54 8.84 -22.08
CA LYS A 83 1.69 10.22 -22.52
C LYS A 83 2.05 11.17 -21.39
N ASN A 84 1.57 10.92 -20.20
CA ASN A 84 1.81 11.75 -19.03
C ASN A 84 2.92 11.21 -18.15
N TYR A 85 3.46 10.08 -18.52
CA TYR A 85 4.47 9.43 -17.72
C TYR A 85 5.85 9.82 -18.20
N LYS A 86 6.50 10.67 -17.44
CA LYS A 86 7.88 11.10 -17.70
C LYS A 86 8.90 10.43 -16.81
N GLY A 87 8.47 9.51 -15.98
CA GLY A 87 9.32 8.91 -15.00
C GLY A 87 10.07 7.71 -15.50
N LYS A 88 11.03 7.29 -14.71
CA LYS A 88 11.72 6.04 -14.94
C LYS A 88 10.76 4.89 -14.69
N LYS A 89 10.89 3.85 -15.48
CA LYS A 89 10.17 2.62 -15.21
C LYS A 89 10.71 2.05 -13.92
N PHE A 90 9.86 1.97 -12.91
CA PHE A 90 10.23 1.25 -11.74
C PHE A 90 10.05 -0.22 -11.98
N ALA A 91 10.89 -0.93 -11.36
CA ALA A 91 11.14 -2.30 -11.57
C ALA A 91 9.93 -3.14 -11.75
N GLY A 92 9.95 -3.89 -12.76
CA GLY A 92 8.93 -4.85 -12.99
C GLY A 92 9.10 -6.13 -12.20
N ASN A 93 10.10 -6.27 -11.33
CA ASN A 93 10.25 -7.54 -10.62
C ASN A 93 9.50 -7.53 -9.29
N SER A 94 9.20 -8.71 -8.78
CA SER A 94 8.39 -8.85 -7.57
C SER A 94 9.08 -8.30 -6.32
N LYS A 95 10.40 -8.29 -6.30
CA LYS A 95 11.15 -7.74 -5.18
C LYS A 95 10.87 -6.24 -5.01
N ASP A 96 10.90 -5.49 -6.11
CA ASP A 96 10.63 -4.06 -6.05
C ASP A 96 9.16 -3.76 -5.82
N ARG A 97 8.27 -4.59 -6.36
CA ARG A 97 6.85 -4.39 -6.18
C ARG A 97 6.38 -4.61 -4.75
N SER A 98 7.10 -5.46 -4.01
CA SER A 98 6.75 -5.75 -2.63
C SER A 98 7.44 -4.84 -1.62
N LYS A 99 8.27 -3.92 -2.08
CA LYS A 99 9.05 -3.06 -1.20
C LYS A 99 8.13 -2.09 -0.46
N THR A 100 8.35 -1.98 0.86
CA THR A 100 7.66 -0.99 1.67
C THR A 100 8.34 0.37 1.51
N PHE A 101 7.54 1.40 1.32
CA PHE A 101 8.09 2.74 1.18
C PHE A 101 8.54 3.29 2.53
N LYS A 102 9.67 3.97 2.52
CA LYS A 102 10.30 4.48 3.74
C LYS A 102 9.39 5.44 4.51
N GLY A 103 8.70 6.34 3.83
CA GLY A 103 7.82 7.29 4.50
C GLY A 103 6.66 6.62 5.21
N ILE A 104 6.09 5.60 4.59
CA ILE A 104 5.02 4.82 5.22
C ILE A 104 5.56 4.08 6.45
N ALA A 105 6.73 3.47 6.32
CA ALA A 105 7.34 2.77 7.45
C ALA A 105 7.62 3.70 8.61
N GLU A 106 8.12 4.89 8.34
CA GLU A 106 8.37 5.89 9.37
C GLU A 106 7.09 6.36 10.05
N ALA A 107 6.02 6.55 9.26
CA ALA A 107 4.72 6.95 9.80
C ALA A 107 4.18 5.88 10.74
N ILE A 108 4.28 4.61 10.35
CA ILE A 108 3.86 3.49 11.18
C ILE A 108 4.64 3.48 12.50
N ALA A 109 5.94 3.59 12.42
CA ALA A 109 6.79 3.58 13.61
C ALA A 109 6.49 4.75 14.55
N THR A 110 6.15 5.90 14.00
CA THR A 110 5.87 7.10 14.79
C THR A 110 4.47 7.11 15.37
N GLN A 111 3.49 6.68 14.59
CA GLN A 111 2.08 6.85 14.99
C GLN A 111 1.50 5.65 15.73
N TRP A 112 2.03 4.46 15.53
CA TRP A 112 1.45 3.24 16.09
C TRP A 112 2.28 2.62 17.21
N ILE A 113 3.40 3.20 17.57
CA ILE A 113 4.24 2.69 18.64
C ILE A 113 4.19 3.57 19.89
#